data_9611698b9a848bde94f9f4a29b99b92c
#
_entry.id   9611698b9a848bde94f9f4a29b99b92c
#
_cell.length_a   1.000
_cell.length_b   1.000
_cell.length_c   1.000
_cell.angle_alpha   90.00
_cell.angle_beta   90.00
_cell.angle_gamma   90.00
#
_symmetry.space_group_name_H-M   'P 1'
#
loop_
_entity.id
_entity.type
_entity.pdbx_description
1 polymer ?
#
loop_
_entity_poly.entity_id
_entity_poly.type
_entity_poly.pdbx_seq_one_letter_code
_entity_poly.pdbx_strand_id
1 'polypeptide(L)'
;EEINVNISYNGYTPFRKKVTLNGQPIDLGTIKMAVLAEELEGVVVTANRAPITIKKDTLEFNAASFSTKANATVEDLLKELPGVEVDAQGKITVNGKPVNKILVNGKPFFGDDPTIATRNLTKEIVDKIQVTDTKTDSEAFAGEKGDDQNKTINITIDEEKNKGVFGRMAAGGGTDKRFEYAGLLNYFDNDLRLSALAGGNNINSPGFSFGEIEKMFGSARYINMNSNGSFNYNGRSFGGGEGITNSRTIGAMIFRKTPI
;
A
#
# COMPACT_ATOMS: atom_id res chain seq x y z
N GLU A 1 -3.94 -0.70 73.89
CA GLU A 1 -4.77 -1.22 72.74
C GLU A 1 -4.46 -0.45 71.49
N GLU A 2 -4.33 -1.16 70.33
CA GLU A 2 -4.09 -0.52 69.03
C GLU A 2 -5.40 -0.46 68.24
N ILE A 3 -5.69 0.70 67.70
CA ILE A 3 -6.83 0.91 66.81
C ILE A 3 -6.40 1.45 65.45
N ASN A 4 -7.13 1.09 64.41
CA ASN A 4 -6.93 1.63 63.06
C ASN A 4 -7.93 2.76 62.82
N VAL A 5 -7.41 3.96 62.62
CA VAL A 5 -8.21 5.09 62.19
C VAL A 5 -8.22 5.12 60.68
N ASN A 6 -9.40 5.08 60.05
CA ASN A 6 -9.60 5.15 58.64
C ASN A 6 -10.53 6.35 58.34
N ILE A 7 -10.03 7.31 57.57
CA ILE A 7 -10.77 8.48 57.14
C ILE A 7 -10.92 8.41 55.64
N SER A 8 -12.14 8.42 55.16
CA SER A 8 -12.48 8.41 53.73
C SER A 8 -13.38 9.58 53.36
N TYR A 9 -13.13 10.20 52.28
CA TYR A 9 -13.98 11.22 51.68
C TYR A 9 -14.06 10.99 50.16
N ASN A 10 -15.22 11.22 49.60
CA ASN A 10 -15.46 10.93 48.19
C ASN A 10 -14.54 11.79 47.29
N GLY A 11 -13.82 11.14 46.39
CA GLY A 11 -12.86 11.81 45.52
C GLY A 11 -11.47 12.06 46.13
N TYR A 12 -11.17 11.50 47.27
CA TYR A 12 -9.87 11.59 47.93
C TYR A 12 -9.29 10.22 48.31
N THR A 13 -7.96 10.11 48.32
CA THR A 13 -7.28 8.90 48.78
C THR A 13 -7.53 8.68 50.26
N PRO A 14 -8.03 7.48 50.69
CA PRO A 14 -8.29 7.21 52.10
C PRO A 14 -7.04 7.31 52.95
N PHE A 15 -7.13 8.05 54.08
CA PHE A 15 -6.08 8.13 55.06
C PHE A 15 -6.27 7.00 56.08
N ARG A 16 -5.19 6.24 56.36
CA ARG A 16 -5.15 5.16 57.33
C ARG A 16 -3.97 5.34 58.28
N LYS A 17 -4.23 5.30 59.60
CA LYS A 17 -3.22 5.39 60.63
C LYS A 17 -3.52 4.45 61.79
N LYS A 18 -2.53 3.68 62.23
CA LYS A 18 -2.59 2.93 63.50
C LYS A 18 -2.29 3.87 64.65
N VAL A 19 -3.09 3.78 65.71
CA VAL A 19 -2.95 4.60 66.91
C VAL A 19 -3.03 3.71 68.11
N THR A 20 -2.07 3.85 69.04
CA THR A 20 -2.04 3.14 70.32
C THR A 20 -2.74 3.94 71.37
N LEU A 21 -3.80 3.38 71.95
CA LEU A 21 -4.54 3.99 73.05
C LEU A 21 -3.82 3.74 74.38
N ASN A 22 -3.45 4.85 75.06
CA ASN A 22 -2.79 4.83 76.34
C ASN A 22 -3.63 5.51 77.43
N GLY A 23 -4.94 5.73 77.17
CA GLY A 23 -5.85 6.38 78.12
C GLY A 23 -5.79 7.89 78.15
N GLN A 24 -5.01 8.53 77.23
CA GLN A 24 -4.91 9.95 77.08
C GLN A 24 -5.56 10.39 75.73
N PRO A 25 -6.12 11.61 75.67
CA PRO A 25 -6.61 12.11 74.39
C PRO A 25 -5.50 12.17 73.33
N ILE A 26 -5.79 11.67 72.14
CA ILE A 26 -4.84 11.65 71.00
C ILE A 26 -5.31 12.65 69.97
N ASP A 27 -4.53 13.69 69.76
CA ASP A 27 -4.75 14.64 68.68
C ASP A 27 -4.04 14.11 67.41
N LEU A 28 -4.81 13.90 66.36
CA LEU A 28 -4.31 13.44 65.07
C LEU A 28 -3.80 14.58 64.18
N GLY A 29 -4.01 15.83 64.63
CA GLY A 29 -3.65 17.00 63.90
C GLY A 29 -4.47 17.24 62.62
N THR A 30 -4.00 18.12 61.75
CA THR A 30 -4.62 18.39 60.45
C THR A 30 -4.22 17.30 59.44
N ILE A 31 -5.18 16.56 58.99
CA ILE A 31 -4.97 15.50 57.99
C ILE A 31 -5.26 16.09 56.59
N LYS A 32 -4.24 16.17 55.74
CA LYS A 32 -4.38 16.56 54.33
C LYS A 32 -4.58 15.30 53.51
N MET A 33 -5.73 15.22 52.84
CA MET A 33 -6.05 14.11 51.94
C MET A 33 -5.71 14.56 50.48
N ALA A 34 -5.05 13.66 49.76
CA ALA A 34 -4.79 13.89 48.33
C ALA A 34 -6.04 13.59 47.48
N VAL A 35 -6.28 14.39 46.47
CA VAL A 35 -7.37 14.13 45.50
C VAL A 35 -7.10 12.79 44.82
N LEU A 36 -8.07 11.89 44.79
CA LEU A 36 -8.01 10.68 44.03
C LEU A 36 -8.18 11.07 42.55
N ALA A 37 -7.07 11.29 41.82
CA ALA A 37 -7.11 11.40 40.37
C ALA A 37 -7.36 9.97 39.84
N GLU A 38 -8.61 9.64 39.54
CA GLU A 38 -8.85 8.55 38.60
C GLU A 38 -8.40 9.05 37.23
N GLU A 39 -7.22 8.61 36.77
CA GLU A 39 -6.96 8.59 35.34
C GLU A 39 -8.06 7.69 34.75
N LEU A 40 -9.04 8.31 34.12
CA LEU A 40 -9.92 7.60 33.23
C LEU A 40 -9.04 6.99 32.14
N GLU A 41 -8.73 5.69 32.25
CA GLU A 41 -8.21 4.94 31.12
C GLU A 41 -9.16 5.27 29.95
N GLY A 42 -8.63 6.01 28.99
CA GLY A 42 -9.41 6.38 27.80
C GLY A 42 -9.99 5.09 27.25
N VAL A 43 -11.31 5.03 27.20
CA VAL A 43 -12.02 3.93 26.52
C VAL A 43 -11.57 4.00 25.07
N VAL A 44 -10.56 3.19 24.72
CA VAL A 44 -10.18 2.96 23.32
C VAL A 44 -11.37 2.21 22.72
N VAL A 45 -12.28 2.95 22.11
CA VAL A 45 -13.35 2.38 21.28
C VAL A 45 -12.67 1.82 20.04
N THR A 46 -12.19 0.59 20.12
CA THR A 46 -11.84 -0.20 18.94
C THR A 46 -13.16 -0.54 18.26
N ALA A 47 -13.59 0.32 17.34
CA ALA A 47 -14.66 -0.01 16.42
C ALA A 47 -14.17 -1.20 15.57
N ASN A 48 -14.66 -2.40 15.87
CA ASN A 48 -14.45 -3.56 15.00
C ASN A 48 -15.18 -3.27 13.68
N ARG A 49 -14.44 -2.76 12.71
CA ARG A 49 -14.97 -2.61 11.36
C ARG A 49 -15.26 -4.00 10.80
N ALA A 50 -16.42 -4.17 10.19
CA ALA A 50 -16.74 -5.44 9.53
C ALA A 50 -15.65 -5.81 8.52
N PRO A 51 -15.16 -7.07 8.49
CA PRO A 51 -14.16 -7.51 7.54
C PRO A 51 -14.56 -7.26 6.09
N ILE A 52 -15.84 -7.43 5.80
CA ILE A 52 -16.43 -7.28 4.47
C ILE A 52 -17.68 -6.43 4.58
N THR A 53 -17.81 -5.44 3.73
CA THR A 53 -19.00 -4.60 3.61
C THR A 53 -19.46 -4.60 2.16
N ILE A 54 -20.74 -4.90 1.95
CA ILE A 54 -21.37 -4.85 0.63
C ILE A 54 -22.14 -3.52 0.55
N LYS A 55 -21.70 -2.64 -0.32
CA LYS A 55 -22.42 -1.42 -0.72
C LYS A 55 -23.11 -1.69 -2.07
N LYS A 56 -24.00 -0.81 -2.50
CA LYS A 56 -24.87 -0.97 -3.65
C LYS A 56 -24.20 -1.61 -4.89
N ASP A 57 -22.97 -1.23 -5.22
CA ASP A 57 -22.19 -1.66 -6.38
C ASP A 57 -20.71 -1.95 -6.05
N THR A 58 -20.39 -1.99 -4.76
CA THR A 58 -19.00 -2.10 -4.29
C THR A 58 -18.91 -3.15 -3.19
N LEU A 59 -18.01 -4.11 -3.38
CA LEU A 59 -17.56 -5.03 -2.35
C LEU A 59 -16.30 -4.45 -1.70
N GLU A 60 -16.38 -4.14 -0.41
CA GLU A 60 -15.31 -3.49 0.34
C GLU A 60 -14.74 -4.45 1.39
N PHE A 61 -13.43 -4.66 1.36
CA PHE A 61 -12.66 -5.46 2.31
C PHE A 61 -11.82 -4.54 3.19
N ASN A 62 -11.93 -4.68 4.52
CA ASN A 62 -11.07 -3.97 5.46
C ASN A 62 -9.73 -4.69 5.56
N ALA A 63 -8.64 -4.07 5.11
CA ALA A 63 -7.32 -4.69 5.05
C ALA A 63 -6.80 -5.16 6.43
N ALA A 64 -7.13 -4.44 7.50
CA ALA A 64 -6.70 -4.79 8.86
C ALA A 64 -7.35 -6.09 9.39
N SER A 65 -8.47 -6.52 8.82
CA SER A 65 -9.20 -7.72 9.24
C SER A 65 -8.62 -9.04 8.69
N PHE A 66 -7.68 -8.96 7.75
CA PHE A 66 -7.06 -10.14 7.12
C PHE A 66 -5.61 -10.28 7.58
N SER A 67 -5.25 -11.46 8.08
CA SER A 67 -3.90 -11.74 8.57
C SER A 67 -2.97 -12.09 7.42
N THR A 68 -1.80 -11.46 7.38
CA THR A 68 -0.72 -11.75 6.43
C THR A 68 0.60 -11.79 7.18
N LYS A 69 1.67 -12.21 6.50
CA LYS A 69 3.03 -12.13 7.04
C LYS A 69 3.45 -10.67 7.19
N ALA A 70 4.45 -10.41 8.04
CA ALA A 70 5.09 -9.09 8.13
C ALA A 70 5.67 -8.68 6.76
N ASN A 71 5.55 -7.41 6.41
CA ASN A 71 5.95 -6.84 5.11
C ASN A 71 5.28 -7.52 3.90
N ALA A 72 4.09 -8.09 4.07
CA ALA A 72 3.31 -8.65 2.97
C ALA A 72 2.96 -7.58 1.94
N THR A 73 2.94 -7.96 0.68
CA THR A 73 2.51 -7.09 -0.42
C THR A 73 0.98 -7.03 -0.50
N VAL A 74 0.46 -6.09 -1.29
CA VAL A 74 -0.96 -6.06 -1.63
C VAL A 74 -1.37 -7.35 -2.36
N GLU A 75 -0.48 -7.93 -3.18
CA GLU A 75 -0.74 -9.24 -3.84
C GLU A 75 -0.97 -10.34 -2.80
N ASP A 76 -0.18 -10.38 -1.73
CA ASP A 76 -0.37 -11.34 -0.64
C ASP A 76 -1.68 -11.09 0.12
N LEU A 77 -2.04 -9.83 0.35
CA LEU A 77 -3.34 -9.48 0.93
C LEU A 77 -4.50 -9.93 0.04
N LEU A 78 -4.42 -9.72 -1.27
CA LEU A 78 -5.46 -10.11 -2.22
C LEU A 78 -5.71 -11.63 -2.21
N LYS A 79 -4.66 -12.46 -2.03
CA LYS A 79 -4.78 -13.93 -1.93
C LYS A 79 -5.55 -14.39 -0.68
N GLU A 80 -5.60 -13.56 0.35
CA GLU A 80 -6.35 -13.86 1.59
C GLU A 80 -7.82 -13.41 1.53
N LEU A 81 -8.20 -12.65 0.49
CA LEU A 81 -9.56 -12.16 0.36
C LEU A 81 -10.49 -13.23 -0.22
N PRO A 82 -11.66 -13.47 0.39
CA PRO A 82 -12.59 -14.46 -0.10
C PRO A 82 -13.10 -14.09 -1.51
N GLY A 83 -13.08 -15.09 -2.42
CA GLY A 83 -13.50 -14.94 -3.80
C GLY A 83 -12.49 -14.22 -4.71
N VAL A 84 -11.30 -13.91 -4.21
CA VAL A 84 -10.20 -13.35 -5.00
C VAL A 84 -9.15 -14.41 -5.25
N GLU A 85 -8.74 -14.59 -6.51
CA GLU A 85 -7.68 -15.48 -6.92
C GLU A 85 -6.59 -14.69 -7.63
N VAL A 86 -5.33 -15.03 -7.37
CA VAL A 86 -4.17 -14.42 -8.02
C VAL A 86 -3.27 -15.51 -8.52
N ASP A 87 -3.06 -15.57 -9.84
CA ASP A 87 -2.20 -16.56 -10.46
C ASP A 87 -0.69 -16.22 -10.30
N ALA A 88 0.17 -17.13 -10.77
CA ALA A 88 1.63 -16.96 -10.68
C ALA A 88 2.15 -15.75 -11.50
N GLN A 89 1.43 -15.35 -12.52
CA GLN A 89 1.74 -14.21 -13.37
C GLN A 89 1.25 -12.89 -12.74
N GLY A 90 0.43 -12.94 -11.68
CA GLY A 90 -0.17 -11.78 -11.01
C GLY A 90 -1.50 -11.35 -11.61
N LYS A 91 -2.10 -12.17 -12.49
CA LYS A 91 -3.45 -11.92 -12.99
C LYS A 91 -4.46 -12.21 -11.89
N ILE A 92 -5.39 -11.30 -11.71
CA ILE A 92 -6.37 -11.34 -10.63
C ILE A 92 -7.75 -11.63 -11.19
N THR A 93 -8.49 -12.51 -10.52
CA THR A 93 -9.92 -12.72 -10.75
C THR A 93 -10.69 -12.52 -9.44
N VAL A 94 -11.90 -12.03 -9.54
CA VAL A 94 -12.82 -11.88 -8.41
C VAL A 94 -14.12 -12.55 -8.75
N ASN A 95 -14.48 -13.60 -8.00
CA ASN A 95 -15.64 -14.45 -8.26
C ASN A 95 -15.67 -14.96 -9.71
N GLY A 96 -14.51 -15.40 -10.23
CA GLY A 96 -14.34 -15.90 -11.59
C GLY A 96 -14.30 -14.82 -12.69
N LYS A 97 -14.43 -13.55 -12.36
CA LYS A 97 -14.38 -12.43 -13.32
C LYS A 97 -13.01 -11.75 -13.31
N PRO A 98 -12.40 -11.47 -14.47
CA PRO A 98 -11.07 -10.88 -14.53
C PRO A 98 -11.06 -9.44 -14.02
N VAL A 99 -9.97 -9.07 -13.36
CA VAL A 99 -9.67 -7.70 -12.94
C VAL A 99 -8.81 -7.05 -14.03
N ASN A 100 -9.37 -6.05 -14.69
CA ASN A 100 -8.70 -5.36 -15.78
C ASN A 100 -8.06 -4.02 -15.36
N LYS A 101 -8.46 -3.49 -14.21
CA LYS A 101 -8.01 -2.18 -13.77
C LYS A 101 -7.74 -2.20 -12.26
N ILE A 102 -6.57 -1.68 -11.87
CA ILE A 102 -6.25 -1.41 -10.46
C ILE A 102 -6.00 0.07 -10.27
N LEU A 103 -6.65 0.63 -9.28
CA LEU A 103 -6.54 2.03 -8.88
C LEU A 103 -5.97 2.12 -7.48
N VAL A 104 -5.27 3.20 -7.20
CA VAL A 104 -4.85 3.59 -5.86
C VAL A 104 -5.46 4.96 -5.56
N ASN A 105 -6.31 5.02 -4.54
CA ASN A 105 -7.10 6.20 -4.20
C ASN A 105 -7.88 6.75 -5.43
N GLY A 106 -8.51 5.84 -6.19
CA GLY A 106 -9.31 6.18 -7.37
C GLY A 106 -8.51 6.54 -8.63
N LYS A 107 -7.19 6.41 -8.64
CA LYS A 107 -6.33 6.81 -9.77
C LYS A 107 -5.41 5.68 -10.20
N PRO A 108 -5.03 5.57 -11.50
CA PRO A 108 -4.00 4.65 -11.97
C PRO A 108 -2.69 4.85 -11.19
N PHE A 109 -2.00 3.76 -10.87
CA PHE A 109 -0.74 3.79 -10.11
C PHE A 109 0.41 3.37 -11.03
N PHE A 110 1.24 4.31 -11.47
CA PHE A 110 2.40 4.09 -12.34
C PHE A 110 2.09 3.25 -13.61
N GLY A 111 0.93 3.51 -14.25
CA GLY A 111 0.51 2.84 -15.48
C GLY A 111 -0.71 1.95 -15.29
N ASP A 112 -1.00 1.16 -16.32
CA ASP A 112 -2.20 0.32 -16.38
C ASP A 112 -1.94 -1.14 -15.94
N ASP A 113 -0.67 -1.51 -15.64
CA ASP A 113 -0.35 -2.87 -15.18
C ASP A 113 -0.74 -3.07 -13.70
N PRO A 114 -1.70 -3.96 -13.43
CA PRO A 114 -2.13 -4.26 -12.07
C PRO A 114 -0.99 -4.69 -11.14
N THR A 115 0.02 -5.38 -11.67
CA THR A 115 1.11 -5.96 -10.87
C THR A 115 2.04 -4.92 -10.28
N ILE A 116 2.10 -3.71 -10.85
CA ILE A 116 2.91 -2.62 -10.30
C ILE A 116 2.39 -2.22 -8.93
N ALA A 117 1.08 -2.01 -8.78
CA ALA A 117 0.50 -1.67 -7.50
C ALA A 117 0.56 -2.86 -6.52
N THR A 118 0.16 -4.07 -6.96
CA THR A 118 0.00 -5.21 -6.05
C THR A 118 1.31 -5.78 -5.53
N ARG A 119 2.40 -5.71 -6.29
CA ARG A 119 3.71 -6.27 -5.90
C ARG A 119 4.64 -5.27 -5.23
N ASN A 120 4.36 -3.98 -5.33
CA ASN A 120 5.26 -2.94 -4.80
C ASN A 120 4.67 -2.14 -3.63
N LEU A 121 3.37 -2.20 -3.42
CA LEU A 121 2.74 -1.61 -2.24
C LEU A 121 2.66 -2.66 -1.13
N THR A 122 2.95 -2.25 0.10
CA THR A 122 2.84 -3.10 1.28
C THR A 122 1.44 -3.02 1.88
N LYS A 123 0.99 -4.10 2.50
CA LYS A 123 -0.31 -4.17 3.16
C LYS A 123 -0.48 -3.10 4.23
N GLU A 124 0.60 -2.76 4.94
CA GLU A 124 0.58 -1.85 6.11
C GLU A 124 0.07 -0.44 5.76
N ILE A 125 0.19 -0.04 4.50
CA ILE A 125 -0.32 1.26 4.05
C ILE A 125 -1.78 1.21 3.59
N VAL A 126 -2.35 0.00 3.40
CA VAL A 126 -3.70 -0.18 2.86
C VAL A 126 -4.74 -0.07 3.98
N ASP A 127 -5.71 0.82 3.82
CA ASP A 127 -6.91 0.89 4.67
C ASP A 127 -7.94 -0.15 4.22
N LYS A 128 -8.29 -0.16 2.94
CA LYS A 128 -9.28 -1.07 2.38
C LYS A 128 -9.06 -1.37 0.89
N ILE A 129 -9.64 -2.48 0.46
CA ILE A 129 -9.73 -2.92 -0.94
C ILE A 129 -11.19 -2.82 -1.36
N GLN A 130 -11.47 -2.11 -2.43
CA GLN A 130 -12.79 -1.97 -3.00
C GLN A 130 -12.83 -2.66 -4.36
N VAL A 131 -13.84 -3.50 -4.58
CA VAL A 131 -14.07 -4.18 -5.86
C VAL A 131 -15.38 -3.68 -6.44
N THR A 132 -15.34 -3.19 -7.67
CA THR A 132 -16.49 -2.69 -8.41
C THR A 132 -16.53 -3.30 -9.81
N ASP A 133 -17.68 -3.20 -10.48
CA ASP A 133 -17.74 -3.44 -11.92
C ASP A 133 -16.90 -2.38 -12.66
N THR A 134 -16.24 -2.79 -13.74
CA THR A 134 -15.42 -1.86 -14.51
C THR A 134 -16.31 -0.86 -15.24
N LYS A 135 -16.03 0.43 -15.08
CA LYS A 135 -16.70 1.53 -15.77
C LYS A 135 -15.74 2.25 -16.70
N THR A 136 -16.23 2.64 -17.86
CA THR A 136 -15.56 3.64 -18.70
C THR A 136 -15.66 5.02 -18.04
N ASP A 137 -14.83 5.96 -18.45
CA ASP A 137 -14.86 7.32 -17.88
C ASP A 137 -16.22 8.01 -18.14
N SER A 138 -16.87 7.73 -19.27
CA SER A 138 -18.20 8.23 -19.61
C SER A 138 -19.30 7.64 -18.72
N GLU A 139 -19.30 6.32 -18.49
CA GLU A 139 -20.25 5.64 -17.60
C GLU A 139 -20.06 6.07 -16.15
N ALA A 140 -18.80 6.27 -15.71
CA ALA A 140 -18.50 6.78 -14.39
C ALA A 140 -19.02 8.20 -14.19
N PHE A 141 -18.89 9.06 -15.21
CA PHE A 141 -19.41 10.43 -15.19
C PHE A 141 -20.95 10.48 -15.21
N ALA A 142 -21.57 9.64 -16.03
CA ALA A 142 -23.04 9.54 -16.12
C ALA A 142 -23.68 8.83 -14.92
N GLY A 143 -22.91 8.20 -14.05
CA GLY A 143 -23.42 7.41 -12.93
C GLY A 143 -24.07 6.09 -13.36
N GLU A 144 -23.78 5.64 -14.59
CA GLU A 144 -24.32 4.40 -15.15
C GLU A 144 -23.70 3.14 -14.52
N LYS A 145 -24.37 1.99 -14.71
CA LYS A 145 -23.86 0.70 -14.25
C LYS A 145 -22.70 0.28 -15.16
N GLY A 146 -21.61 -0.19 -14.55
CA GLY A 146 -20.45 -0.69 -15.31
C GLY A 146 -20.65 -2.05 -15.96
N ASP A 147 -19.66 -2.46 -16.75
CA ASP A 147 -19.57 -3.79 -17.33
C ASP A 147 -19.36 -4.83 -16.22
N ASP A 148 -20.30 -5.75 -16.07
CA ASP A 148 -20.26 -6.80 -15.05
C ASP A 148 -19.31 -7.96 -15.41
N GLN A 149 -18.80 -8.03 -16.62
CA GLN A 149 -17.84 -9.06 -17.07
C GLN A 149 -16.43 -8.83 -16.52
N ASN A 150 -16.10 -7.58 -16.24
CA ASN A 150 -14.79 -7.15 -15.78
C ASN A 150 -14.89 -6.43 -14.43
N LYS A 151 -13.86 -6.59 -13.61
CA LYS A 151 -13.78 -5.95 -12.30
C LYS A 151 -12.67 -4.91 -12.23
N THR A 152 -12.90 -3.89 -11.44
CA THR A 152 -11.90 -2.89 -11.04
C THR A 152 -11.65 -3.03 -9.55
N ILE A 153 -10.37 -3.07 -9.16
CA ILE A 153 -9.95 -3.00 -7.77
C ILE A 153 -9.44 -1.59 -7.48
N ASN A 154 -9.97 -0.96 -6.45
CA ASN A 154 -9.43 0.28 -5.91
C ASN A 154 -8.81 0.03 -4.54
N ILE A 155 -7.51 0.27 -4.42
CA ILE A 155 -6.74 0.18 -3.18
C ILE A 155 -6.82 1.55 -2.51
N THR A 156 -7.48 1.63 -1.35
CA THR A 156 -7.55 2.86 -0.57
C THR A 156 -6.40 2.88 0.43
N ILE A 157 -5.62 3.93 0.43
CA ILE A 157 -4.48 4.17 1.31
C ILE A 157 -4.75 5.47 2.08
N ASP A 158 -4.46 5.48 3.38
CA ASP A 158 -4.49 6.70 4.19
C ASP A 158 -3.51 7.74 3.65
N GLU A 159 -3.88 9.00 3.61
CA GLU A 159 -3.03 10.08 3.09
C GLU A 159 -1.70 10.17 3.83
N GLU A 160 -1.70 9.98 5.14
CA GLU A 160 -0.47 9.99 5.97
C GLU A 160 0.51 8.86 5.62
N LYS A 161 0.00 7.74 5.07
CA LYS A 161 0.77 6.55 4.69
C LYS A 161 1.02 6.46 3.19
N ASN A 162 0.40 7.32 2.39
CA ASN A 162 0.49 7.29 0.93
C ASN A 162 1.81 7.89 0.43
N LYS A 163 2.94 7.35 0.93
CA LYS A 163 4.29 7.72 0.53
C LYS A 163 5.22 6.52 0.56
N GLY A 164 6.16 6.48 -0.37
CA GLY A 164 7.12 5.39 -0.41
C GLY A 164 8.08 5.45 -1.58
N VAL A 165 9.01 4.50 -1.55
CA VAL A 165 10.00 4.27 -2.60
C VAL A 165 9.99 2.80 -2.93
N PHE A 166 9.99 2.47 -4.20
CA PHE A 166 10.22 1.11 -4.65
C PHE A 166 11.03 1.10 -5.95
N GLY A 167 11.73 0.02 -6.19
CA GLY A 167 12.56 -0.08 -7.37
C GLY A 167 13.13 -1.47 -7.60
N ARG A 168 13.77 -1.62 -8.73
CA ARG A 168 14.48 -2.82 -9.13
C ARG A 168 15.84 -2.46 -9.72
N MET A 169 16.81 -3.28 -9.46
CA MET A 169 18.14 -3.16 -10.05
C MET A 169 18.60 -4.54 -10.48
N ALA A 170 19.20 -4.63 -11.67
CA ALA A 170 19.83 -5.81 -12.19
C ALA A 170 21.18 -5.43 -12.82
N ALA A 171 22.19 -6.27 -12.63
CA ALA A 171 23.47 -6.13 -13.29
C ALA A 171 24.03 -7.52 -13.60
N GLY A 172 24.61 -7.68 -14.78
CA GLY A 172 25.25 -8.90 -15.24
C GLY A 172 26.52 -8.63 -16.00
N GLY A 173 27.48 -9.55 -15.90
CA GLY A 173 28.71 -9.55 -16.66
C GLY A 173 28.96 -10.91 -17.30
N GLY A 174 29.58 -10.95 -18.46
CA GLY A 174 29.92 -12.16 -19.19
C GLY A 174 31.34 -12.15 -19.72
N THR A 175 31.73 -13.23 -20.41
CA THR A 175 32.98 -13.30 -21.17
C THR A 175 32.99 -12.25 -22.27
N ASP A 176 34.16 -11.95 -22.84
CA ASP A 176 34.35 -11.01 -23.95
C ASP A 176 33.85 -9.59 -23.66
N LYS A 177 34.03 -9.13 -22.43
CA LYS A 177 33.62 -7.79 -21.95
C LYS A 177 32.10 -7.52 -22.15
N ARG A 178 31.27 -8.57 -22.08
CA ARG A 178 29.83 -8.43 -22.14
C ARG A 178 29.31 -7.92 -20.80
N PHE A 179 28.37 -6.98 -20.87
CA PHE A 179 27.71 -6.45 -19.67
C PHE A 179 26.25 -6.10 -19.95
N GLU A 180 25.48 -6.12 -18.90
CA GLU A 180 24.12 -5.59 -18.84
C GLU A 180 23.89 -4.98 -17.46
N TYR A 181 23.24 -3.83 -17.41
CA TYR A 181 22.72 -3.25 -16.18
C TYR A 181 21.40 -2.55 -16.45
N ALA A 182 20.52 -2.60 -15.48
CA ALA A 182 19.24 -1.95 -15.53
C ALA A 182 18.80 -1.55 -14.12
N GLY A 183 18.23 -0.38 -13.98
CA GLY A 183 17.70 0.14 -12.72
C GLY A 183 16.44 0.95 -12.94
N LEU A 184 15.44 0.74 -12.09
CA LEU A 184 14.23 1.52 -11.98
C LEU A 184 14.06 1.95 -10.54
N LEU A 185 13.74 3.23 -10.33
CA LEU A 185 13.38 3.79 -9.04
C LEU A 185 12.09 4.57 -9.17
N ASN A 186 11.13 4.31 -8.29
CA ASN A 186 9.88 5.03 -8.19
C ASN A 186 9.75 5.61 -6.79
N TYR A 187 9.35 6.86 -6.71
CA TYR A 187 9.00 7.56 -5.49
C TYR A 187 7.57 8.08 -5.62
N PHE A 188 6.79 7.96 -4.57
CA PHE A 188 5.46 8.58 -4.48
C PHE A 188 5.24 9.20 -3.11
N ASP A 189 4.55 10.31 -3.10
CA ASP A 189 4.08 11.02 -1.92
C ASP A 189 2.77 11.72 -2.28
N ASN A 190 1.66 11.11 -1.88
CA ASN A 190 0.31 11.53 -2.23
C ASN A 190 0.11 11.78 -3.73
N ASP A 191 0.07 13.03 -4.15
CA ASP A 191 -0.14 13.43 -5.54
C ASP A 191 1.16 13.56 -6.36
N LEU A 192 2.32 13.46 -5.72
CA LEU A 192 3.61 13.49 -6.39
C LEU A 192 4.06 12.07 -6.73
N ARG A 193 4.43 11.84 -7.98
CA ARG A 193 5.05 10.59 -8.44
C ARG A 193 6.27 10.90 -9.28
N LEU A 194 7.37 10.27 -8.93
CA LEU A 194 8.63 10.37 -9.65
C LEU A 194 9.06 8.97 -10.06
N SER A 195 9.45 8.80 -11.32
CA SER A 195 10.03 7.58 -11.82
C SER A 195 11.33 7.90 -12.52
N ALA A 196 12.37 7.15 -12.23
CA ALA A 196 13.63 7.23 -12.93
C ALA A 196 14.07 5.82 -13.36
N LEU A 197 14.56 5.70 -14.58
CA LEU A 197 15.13 4.47 -15.07
C LEU A 197 16.47 4.73 -15.76
N ALA A 198 17.36 3.78 -15.65
CA ALA A 198 18.61 3.76 -16.38
C ALA A 198 18.98 2.33 -16.75
N GLY A 199 19.52 2.11 -17.94
CA GLY A 199 19.98 0.81 -18.37
C GLY A 199 20.99 0.92 -19.48
N GLY A 200 21.80 -0.14 -19.63
CA GLY A 200 22.71 -0.27 -20.74
C GLY A 200 23.27 -1.68 -20.86
N ASN A 201 23.59 -2.07 -22.07
CA ASN A 201 24.16 -3.36 -22.34
C ASN A 201 24.92 -3.37 -23.66
N ASN A 202 25.73 -4.40 -23.87
CA ASN A 202 26.37 -4.73 -25.15
C ASN A 202 26.08 -6.17 -25.58
N ILE A 203 24.90 -6.69 -25.22
CA ILE A 203 24.47 -8.05 -25.56
C ILE A 203 23.19 -8.06 -26.44
N ASN A 204 22.88 -6.93 -27.06
CA ASN A 204 21.69 -6.72 -27.88
C ASN A 204 20.36 -7.04 -27.11
N SER A 205 20.38 -6.87 -25.78
CA SER A 205 19.21 -6.96 -24.92
C SER A 205 18.52 -5.60 -24.79
N PRO A 206 17.21 -5.53 -24.63
CA PRO A 206 16.53 -4.28 -24.30
C PRO A 206 16.91 -3.71 -22.93
N GLY A 207 17.76 -4.39 -22.14
CA GLY A 207 18.20 -3.99 -20.81
C GLY A 207 17.20 -4.34 -19.70
N PHE A 208 15.96 -4.41 -20.06
CA PHE A 208 14.85 -4.98 -19.29
C PHE A 208 14.15 -5.96 -20.21
N SER A 209 13.64 -7.09 -19.72
CA SER A 209 12.76 -7.92 -20.54
C SER A 209 11.57 -7.07 -21.01
N PHE A 210 11.08 -7.38 -22.20
CA PHE A 210 9.92 -6.64 -22.75
C PHE A 210 8.75 -6.60 -21.74
N GLY A 211 8.46 -7.71 -21.09
CA GLY A 211 7.44 -7.77 -20.05
C GLY A 211 7.75 -6.94 -18.79
N GLU A 212 9.03 -6.67 -18.51
CA GLU A 212 9.40 -5.76 -17.41
C GLU A 212 9.21 -4.30 -17.82
N ILE A 213 9.57 -3.92 -19.05
CA ILE A 213 9.32 -2.57 -19.57
C ILE A 213 7.81 -2.30 -19.64
N GLU A 214 7.03 -3.26 -20.13
CA GLU A 214 5.58 -3.18 -20.18
C GLU A 214 4.98 -3.01 -18.78
N LYS A 215 5.44 -3.78 -17.80
CA LYS A 215 5.01 -3.66 -16.40
C LYS A 215 5.41 -2.35 -15.74
N MET A 216 6.46 -1.70 -16.20
CA MET A 216 6.95 -0.43 -15.66
C MET A 216 6.18 0.77 -16.15
N PHE A 217 5.75 0.77 -17.40
CA PHE A 217 5.15 1.93 -18.08
C PHE A 217 3.66 1.77 -18.38
N GLY A 218 3.07 0.65 -17.95
CA GLY A 218 1.71 0.28 -18.32
C GLY A 218 1.63 -0.37 -19.70
N SER A 219 0.46 -0.92 -20.02
CA SER A 219 0.28 -1.65 -21.28
C SER A 219 0.64 -0.76 -22.46
N ALA A 220 1.58 -1.26 -23.19
CA ALA A 220 2.32 -0.56 -24.22
C ALA A 220 1.47 -0.22 -25.45
N ARG A 221 0.66 0.79 -25.35
CA ARG A 221 0.06 1.41 -26.55
C ARG A 221 1.11 1.97 -27.51
N TYR A 222 2.38 2.03 -27.08
CA TYR A 222 3.47 2.68 -27.82
C TYR A 222 4.70 1.79 -28.05
N ILE A 223 4.64 0.49 -27.68
CA ILE A 223 5.73 -0.46 -27.93
C ILE A 223 5.31 -1.44 -29.01
N ASN A 224 5.98 -1.40 -30.15
CA ASN A 224 5.81 -2.40 -31.21
C ASN A 224 7.07 -3.24 -31.28
N MET A 225 6.93 -4.57 -31.17
CA MET A 225 8.01 -5.52 -31.40
C MET A 225 8.01 -5.97 -32.88
N ASN A 226 9.20 -5.97 -33.47
CA ASN A 226 9.41 -6.53 -34.79
C ASN A 226 9.94 -7.96 -34.70
N SER A 227 9.73 -8.76 -35.72
CA SER A 227 10.16 -10.14 -35.80
C SER A 227 11.70 -10.34 -35.73
N ASN A 228 12.48 -9.27 -35.93
CA ASN A 228 13.94 -9.25 -35.84
C ASN A 228 14.48 -8.95 -34.42
N GLY A 229 13.61 -8.94 -33.39
CA GLY A 229 14.00 -8.63 -32.02
C GLY A 229 14.20 -7.14 -31.73
N SER A 230 13.92 -6.26 -32.68
CA SER A 230 13.86 -4.83 -32.42
C SER A 230 12.51 -4.44 -31.83
N PHE A 231 12.49 -3.39 -31.00
CA PHE A 231 11.25 -2.81 -30.51
C PHE A 231 11.24 -1.30 -30.74
N ASN A 232 10.08 -0.76 -31.00
CA ASN A 232 9.85 0.68 -31.09
C ASN A 232 9.13 1.16 -29.84
N TYR A 233 9.69 2.15 -29.18
CA TYR A 233 9.05 2.84 -28.08
C TYR A 233 8.95 4.33 -28.41
N ASN A 234 7.73 4.85 -28.43
CA ASN A 234 7.43 6.25 -28.69
C ASN A 234 8.12 6.79 -29.96
N GLY A 235 8.08 6.00 -31.06
CA GLY A 235 8.65 6.35 -32.34
C GLY A 235 10.18 6.18 -32.45
N ARG A 236 10.84 5.62 -31.44
CA ARG A 236 12.29 5.29 -31.47
C ARG A 236 12.49 3.79 -31.52
N SER A 237 13.34 3.32 -32.44
CA SER A 237 13.73 1.92 -32.56
C SER A 237 14.89 1.57 -31.65
N PHE A 238 14.77 0.43 -30.98
CA PHE A 238 15.80 -0.15 -30.12
C PHE A 238 16.03 -1.61 -30.53
N GLY A 239 17.26 -2.05 -30.55
CA GLY A 239 17.63 -3.42 -30.97
C GLY A 239 17.63 -3.62 -32.50
N GLY A 240 17.82 -4.86 -32.96
CA GLY A 240 17.70 -5.25 -34.37
C GLY A 240 18.85 -4.84 -35.30
N GLY A 241 19.99 -4.39 -34.77
CA GLY A 241 21.20 -4.12 -35.57
C GLY A 241 21.98 -5.39 -35.87
N GLU A 242 22.63 -5.45 -37.04
CA GLU A 242 23.68 -6.45 -37.33
C GLU A 242 24.92 -6.08 -36.51
N GLY A 243 25.41 -7.02 -35.67
CA GLY A 243 26.58 -6.82 -34.83
C GLY A 243 26.23 -6.53 -33.35
N ILE A 244 27.29 -6.25 -32.58
CA ILE A 244 27.20 -5.96 -31.13
C ILE A 244 27.00 -4.47 -30.95
N THR A 245 25.82 -4.10 -30.51
CA THR A 245 25.48 -2.71 -30.21
C THR A 245 25.70 -2.40 -28.74
N ASN A 246 26.27 -1.23 -28.43
CA ASN A 246 26.34 -0.70 -27.08
C ASN A 246 25.19 0.27 -26.88
N SER A 247 24.17 -0.14 -26.14
CA SER A 247 22.99 0.66 -25.90
C SER A 247 22.99 1.23 -24.49
N ARG A 248 22.50 2.46 -24.34
CA ARG A 248 22.27 3.11 -23.06
C ARG A 248 20.93 3.83 -23.09
N THR A 249 20.17 3.68 -22.02
CA THR A 249 18.84 4.30 -21.89
C THR A 249 18.78 5.01 -20.55
N ILE A 250 18.27 6.24 -20.55
CA ILE A 250 17.94 7.00 -19.35
C ILE A 250 16.57 7.61 -19.56
N GLY A 251 15.69 7.47 -18.59
CA GLY A 251 14.36 8.05 -18.59
C GLY A 251 13.98 8.56 -17.22
N ALA A 252 13.22 9.64 -17.18
CA ALA A 252 12.62 10.15 -15.97
C ALA A 252 11.21 10.64 -16.26
N MET A 253 10.30 10.46 -15.32
CA MET A 253 8.93 10.93 -15.38
C MET A 253 8.55 11.58 -14.05
N ILE A 254 7.91 12.74 -14.13
CA ILE A 254 7.39 13.46 -12.97
C ILE A 254 5.90 13.67 -13.23
N PHE A 255 5.09 13.20 -12.29
CA PHE A 255 3.67 13.47 -12.28
C PHE A 255 3.32 14.17 -10.96
N ARG A 256 2.66 15.31 -11.07
CA ARG A 256 2.13 16.05 -9.91
C ARG A 256 0.71 16.51 -10.24
N LYS A 257 -0.24 16.22 -9.38
CA LYS A 257 -1.56 16.81 -9.49
C LYS A 257 -1.46 18.28 -9.07
N THR A 258 -1.83 19.19 -9.96
CA THR A 258 -2.06 20.59 -9.60
C THR A 258 -3.44 20.69 -8.95
N PRO A 259 -3.60 21.31 -7.80
CA PRO A 259 -4.94 21.62 -7.29
C PRO A 259 -5.64 22.53 -8.31
N ILE A 260 -6.85 22.16 -8.68
CA ILE A 260 -7.78 22.98 -9.48
C ILE A 260 -8.47 23.95 -8.54
#